data_83f8dbb21bbf38c3e6607b0b60ae5a24
#
_entry.id   83f8dbb21bbf38c3e6607b0b60ae5a24
#
_cell.length_a   1.000
_cell.length_b   1.000
_cell.length_c   1.000
_cell.angle_alpha   90.00
_cell.angle_beta   90.00
_cell.angle_gamma   90.00
#
_symmetry.space_group_name_H-M   'P 1'
#
loop_
_entity.id
_entity.type
_entity.pdbx_description
1 polymer ?
#
loop_
_entity_poly.entity_id
_entity_poly.type
_entity_poly.pdbx_seq_one_letter_code
_entity_poly.pdbx_strand_id
1 'polypeptide(L)'
;MKPSKREQIAQAAMQLFIQHGYRETSMDQIATEADVSKHTIYNHFHSKEGLFIELVEQFIDEQFQPEFQSELSDEPAIGLRRLAEAFLLKMNNPEYGAFLRLLIAESGHFPHLAQLFIRQVIGEESHSLKQYFESHPDWQIRDPELTAYIFLSSMSSFILFQEVMQGKSILSIEQDRLIDQLVDLVLSNSAVQVLSPP
;
A
#
# COMPACT_ATOMS: atom_id res chain seq x y z
N MET A 1 9.84 -26.32 -8.03
CA MET A 1 9.25 -27.13 -6.93
C MET A 1 7.74 -27.09 -7.09
N LYS A 2 6.99 -28.18 -6.90
CA LYS A 2 5.52 -28.07 -6.92
C LYS A 2 5.07 -27.32 -5.66
N PRO A 3 4.12 -26.37 -5.77
CA PRO A 3 3.60 -25.68 -4.62
C PRO A 3 2.97 -26.65 -3.62
N SER A 4 3.09 -26.38 -2.34
CA SER A 4 2.43 -27.15 -1.28
C SER A 4 0.91 -27.02 -1.41
N LYS A 5 0.15 -27.95 -0.81
CA LYS A 5 -1.31 -27.84 -0.81
C LYS A 5 -1.81 -26.57 -0.15
N ARG A 6 -1.10 -26.07 0.86
CA ARG A 6 -1.40 -24.80 1.51
C ARG A 6 -1.25 -23.61 0.57
N GLU A 7 -0.16 -23.56 -0.19
CA GLU A 7 0.08 -22.53 -1.21
C GLU A 7 -0.94 -22.60 -2.36
N GLN A 8 -1.31 -23.81 -2.81
CA GLN A 8 -2.35 -23.98 -3.84
C GLN A 8 -3.71 -23.44 -3.36
N ILE A 9 -4.09 -23.73 -2.12
CA ILE A 9 -5.33 -23.22 -1.51
C ILE A 9 -5.26 -21.69 -1.38
N ALA A 10 -4.14 -21.15 -0.90
CA ALA A 10 -3.92 -19.73 -0.72
C ALA A 10 -4.07 -18.97 -2.04
N GLN A 11 -3.42 -19.44 -3.10
CA GLN A 11 -3.47 -18.84 -4.42
C GLN A 11 -4.90 -18.88 -5.02
N ALA A 12 -5.55 -20.05 -4.99
CA ALA A 12 -6.91 -20.19 -5.49
C ALA A 12 -7.92 -19.30 -4.73
N ALA A 13 -7.80 -19.25 -3.39
CA ALA A 13 -8.68 -18.44 -2.55
C ALA A 13 -8.49 -16.94 -2.82
N MET A 14 -7.24 -16.45 -2.91
CA MET A 14 -6.98 -15.03 -3.19
C MET A 14 -7.54 -14.63 -4.55
N GLN A 15 -7.36 -15.45 -5.60
CA GLN A 15 -7.93 -15.20 -6.92
C GLN A 15 -9.45 -15.09 -6.88
N LEU A 16 -10.12 -16.03 -6.21
CA LEU A 16 -11.58 -16.04 -6.09
C LEU A 16 -12.10 -14.87 -5.26
N PHE A 17 -11.43 -14.50 -4.17
CA PHE A 17 -11.80 -13.32 -3.38
C PHE A 17 -11.64 -12.02 -4.17
N ILE A 18 -10.59 -11.88 -4.97
CA ILE A 18 -10.39 -10.71 -5.85
C ILE A 18 -11.46 -10.64 -6.93
N GLN A 19 -11.83 -11.79 -7.54
CA GLN A 19 -12.79 -11.83 -8.64
C GLN A 19 -14.24 -11.66 -8.21
N HIS A 20 -14.63 -12.28 -7.10
CA HIS A 20 -16.02 -12.39 -6.68
C HIS A 20 -16.33 -11.66 -5.37
N GLY A 21 -15.32 -11.20 -4.65
CA GLY A 21 -15.47 -10.69 -3.28
C GLY A 21 -15.47 -11.79 -2.22
N TYR A 22 -15.25 -11.39 -0.98
CA TYR A 22 -15.22 -12.35 0.14
C TYR A 22 -16.57 -13.06 0.32
N ARG A 23 -17.69 -12.33 0.29
CA ARG A 23 -19.01 -12.89 0.60
C ARG A 23 -19.46 -13.95 -0.40
N GLU A 24 -19.29 -13.69 -1.67
CA GLU A 24 -19.76 -14.55 -2.78
C GLU A 24 -18.85 -15.77 -3.02
N THR A 25 -17.65 -15.78 -2.46
CA THR A 25 -16.73 -16.91 -2.55
C THR A 25 -17.06 -17.96 -1.49
N SER A 26 -17.22 -19.22 -1.91
CA SER A 26 -17.48 -20.36 -1.02
C SER A 26 -16.28 -21.28 -0.87
N MET A 27 -16.23 -22.03 0.24
CA MET A 27 -15.19 -23.05 0.47
C MET A 27 -15.24 -24.19 -0.56
N ASP A 28 -16.39 -24.44 -1.18
CA ASP A 28 -16.53 -25.44 -2.24
C ASP A 28 -15.91 -24.97 -3.56
N GLN A 29 -16.08 -23.68 -3.90
CA GLN A 29 -15.40 -23.08 -5.05
C GLN A 29 -13.88 -23.10 -4.88
N ILE A 30 -13.39 -22.72 -3.68
CA ILE A 30 -11.96 -22.75 -3.38
C ILE A 30 -11.41 -24.19 -3.47
N ALA A 31 -12.14 -25.18 -2.97
CA ALA A 31 -11.73 -26.58 -3.03
C ALA A 31 -11.60 -27.07 -4.48
N THR A 32 -12.56 -26.68 -5.33
CA THR A 32 -12.56 -27.02 -6.76
C THR A 32 -11.40 -26.37 -7.48
N GLU A 33 -11.19 -25.06 -7.27
CA GLU A 33 -10.13 -24.30 -7.93
C GLU A 33 -8.72 -24.76 -7.51
N ALA A 34 -8.54 -25.10 -6.22
CA ALA A 34 -7.28 -25.59 -5.67
C ALA A 34 -7.02 -27.08 -5.92
N ASP A 35 -7.95 -27.81 -6.55
CA ASP A 35 -7.89 -29.27 -6.73
C ASP A 35 -7.60 -30.01 -5.41
N VAL A 36 -8.35 -29.69 -4.38
CA VAL A 36 -8.28 -30.32 -3.05
C VAL A 36 -9.66 -30.63 -2.49
N SER A 37 -9.72 -31.47 -1.46
CA SER A 37 -10.98 -31.65 -0.71
C SER A 37 -11.27 -30.45 0.19
N LYS A 38 -12.54 -30.12 0.40
CA LYS A 38 -12.99 -29.12 1.37
C LYS A 38 -12.43 -29.39 2.77
N HIS A 39 -12.34 -30.66 3.16
CA HIS A 39 -11.74 -31.11 4.41
C HIS A 39 -10.25 -30.69 4.52
N THR A 40 -9.51 -30.76 3.40
CA THR A 40 -8.12 -30.30 3.35
C THR A 40 -8.01 -28.83 3.66
N ILE A 41 -8.91 -27.97 3.13
CA ILE A 41 -8.90 -26.54 3.41
C ILE A 41 -9.17 -26.27 4.89
N TYR A 42 -10.19 -26.92 5.47
CA TYR A 42 -10.49 -26.74 6.90
C TYR A 42 -9.37 -27.20 7.83
N ASN A 43 -8.59 -28.22 7.43
CA ASN A 43 -7.43 -28.67 8.19
C ASN A 43 -6.29 -27.63 8.22
N HIS A 44 -6.15 -26.81 7.15
CA HIS A 44 -5.11 -25.80 7.08
C HIS A 44 -5.53 -24.45 7.66
N PHE A 45 -6.78 -24.01 7.43
CA PHE A 45 -7.22 -22.65 7.66
C PHE A 45 -8.43 -22.52 8.61
N HIS A 46 -9.00 -23.64 9.06
CA HIS A 46 -10.11 -23.75 10.02
C HIS A 46 -11.45 -23.15 9.57
N SER A 47 -11.45 -22.00 8.90
CA SER A 47 -12.64 -21.31 8.40
C SER A 47 -12.34 -20.47 7.17
N LYS A 48 -13.39 -20.03 6.44
CA LYS A 48 -13.25 -19.05 5.35
C LYS A 48 -12.69 -17.72 5.85
N GLU A 49 -13.11 -17.31 7.04
CA GLU A 49 -12.64 -16.11 7.71
C GLU A 49 -11.15 -16.20 8.05
N GLY A 50 -10.72 -17.30 8.68
CA GLY A 50 -9.31 -17.54 9.00
C GLY A 50 -8.42 -17.57 7.75
N LEU A 51 -8.90 -18.22 6.68
CA LEU A 51 -8.22 -18.20 5.39
C LEU A 51 -8.09 -16.78 4.82
N PHE A 52 -9.16 -15.99 4.84
CA PHE A 52 -9.14 -14.62 4.33
C PHE A 52 -8.19 -13.71 5.12
N ILE A 53 -8.26 -13.76 6.44
CA ILE A 53 -7.40 -12.97 7.34
C ILE A 53 -5.93 -13.28 7.05
N GLU A 54 -5.57 -14.56 7.05
CA GLU A 54 -4.19 -14.99 6.80
C GLU A 54 -3.66 -14.55 5.44
N LEU A 55 -4.48 -14.66 4.38
CA LEU A 55 -4.10 -14.24 3.04
C LEU A 55 -3.89 -12.73 2.93
N VAL A 56 -4.74 -11.95 3.58
CA VAL A 56 -4.60 -10.48 3.59
C VAL A 56 -3.36 -10.07 4.37
N GLU A 57 -3.13 -10.66 5.55
CA GLU A 57 -1.93 -10.40 6.35
C GLU A 57 -0.65 -10.75 5.58
N GLN A 58 -0.61 -11.93 4.97
CA GLN A 58 0.54 -12.36 4.16
C GLN A 58 0.77 -11.42 2.98
N PHE A 59 -0.27 -11.01 2.26
CA PHE A 59 -0.13 -10.08 1.14
C PHE A 59 0.44 -8.73 1.59
N ILE A 60 -0.05 -8.20 2.71
CA ILE A 60 0.46 -6.97 3.28
C ILE A 60 1.95 -7.12 3.63
N ASP A 61 2.32 -8.18 4.34
CA ASP A 61 3.70 -8.43 4.76
C ASP A 61 4.66 -8.60 3.57
N GLU A 62 4.24 -9.25 2.49
CA GLU A 62 5.04 -9.44 1.28
C GLU A 62 5.24 -8.15 0.48
N GLN A 63 4.23 -7.26 0.46
CA GLN A 63 4.30 -6.01 -0.30
C GLN A 63 5.05 -4.90 0.43
N PHE A 64 5.05 -4.92 1.77
CA PHE A 64 5.60 -3.84 2.59
C PHE A 64 6.84 -4.28 3.38
N GLN A 65 7.82 -4.85 2.70
CA GLN A 65 9.16 -5.02 3.26
C GLN A 65 9.83 -3.65 3.44
N PRO A 66 10.59 -3.41 4.52
CA PRO A 66 11.21 -2.12 4.82
C PRO A 66 12.39 -1.81 3.88
N GLU A 67 12.13 -1.68 2.59
CA GLU A 67 13.13 -1.22 1.60
C GLU A 67 13.35 0.29 1.61
N PHE A 68 12.51 1.01 2.34
CA PHE A 68 12.44 2.47 2.38
C PHE A 68 13.78 3.16 2.71
N GLN A 69 14.56 2.58 3.62
CA GLN A 69 15.84 3.18 4.02
C GLN A 69 16.91 3.15 2.92
N SER A 70 16.81 2.25 1.95
CA SER A 70 17.79 2.14 0.86
C SER A 70 17.64 3.23 -0.21
N GLU A 71 16.48 3.87 -0.29
CA GLU A 71 16.17 4.89 -1.31
C GLU A 71 16.54 6.31 -0.87
N LEU A 72 16.76 6.51 0.44
CA LEU A 72 17.11 7.83 0.99
C LEU A 72 18.56 8.21 0.64
N SER A 73 18.77 9.48 0.33
CA SER A 73 20.04 10.06 -0.11
C SER A 73 20.29 11.37 0.64
N ASP A 74 21.56 11.74 0.84
CA ASP A 74 21.93 13.04 1.41
C ASP A 74 21.44 14.24 0.58
N GLU A 75 21.06 14.01 -0.69
CA GLU A 75 20.42 15.01 -1.54
C GLU A 75 18.88 14.83 -1.46
N PRO A 76 18.14 15.78 -0.84
CA PRO A 76 16.71 15.60 -0.54
C PRO A 76 15.85 15.40 -1.79
N ALA A 77 16.11 16.13 -2.86
CA ALA A 77 15.37 16.01 -4.11
C ALA A 77 15.51 14.61 -4.72
N ILE A 78 16.71 14.03 -4.68
CA ILE A 78 16.99 12.69 -5.21
C ILE A 78 16.35 11.63 -4.32
N GLY A 79 16.51 11.74 -2.99
CA GLY A 79 15.94 10.81 -2.03
C GLY A 79 14.41 10.76 -2.10
N LEU A 80 13.76 11.92 -2.06
CA LEU A 80 12.30 12.03 -2.16
C LEU A 80 11.75 11.51 -3.49
N ARG A 81 12.45 11.79 -4.61
CA ARG A 81 12.07 11.28 -5.92
C ARG A 81 12.13 9.76 -5.96
N ARG A 82 13.26 9.16 -5.58
CA ARG A 82 13.43 7.69 -5.54
C ARG A 82 12.38 7.02 -4.69
N LEU A 83 12.12 7.60 -3.53
CA LEU A 83 11.09 7.13 -2.63
C LEU A 83 9.71 7.13 -3.30
N ALA A 84 9.33 8.23 -3.95
CA ALA A 84 8.06 8.34 -4.66
C ALA A 84 7.97 7.35 -5.82
N GLU A 85 9.04 7.21 -6.61
CA GLU A 85 9.13 6.25 -7.71
C GLU A 85 8.97 4.80 -7.21
N ALA A 86 9.68 4.42 -6.13
CA ALA A 86 9.58 3.09 -5.53
C ALA A 86 8.16 2.82 -4.99
N PHE A 87 7.56 3.81 -4.31
CA PHE A 87 6.19 3.72 -3.81
C PHE A 87 5.18 3.52 -4.94
N LEU A 88 5.27 4.33 -6.01
CA LEU A 88 4.37 4.24 -7.16
C LEU A 88 4.61 2.99 -8.01
N LEU A 89 5.85 2.50 -8.08
CA LEU A 89 6.18 1.27 -8.82
C LEU A 89 5.47 0.04 -8.25
N LYS A 90 5.42 -0.09 -6.92
CA LYS A 90 4.67 -1.18 -6.24
C LYS A 90 3.20 -1.19 -6.68
N MET A 91 2.66 -0.01 -6.95
CA MET A 91 1.25 0.21 -7.29
C MET A 91 0.91 -0.04 -8.77
N ASN A 92 1.90 -0.12 -9.65
CA ASN A 92 1.69 -0.47 -11.06
C ASN A 92 1.39 -1.97 -11.26
N ASN A 93 1.43 -2.77 -10.19
CA ASN A 93 1.00 -4.15 -10.22
C ASN A 93 -0.54 -4.22 -10.22
N PRO A 94 -1.17 -4.79 -11.28
CA PRO A 94 -2.63 -4.94 -11.34
C PRO A 94 -3.23 -5.72 -10.16
N GLU A 95 -2.49 -6.68 -9.61
CA GLU A 95 -2.90 -7.48 -8.44
C GLU A 95 -3.03 -6.61 -7.20
N TYR A 96 -2.15 -5.63 -7.03
CA TYR A 96 -2.21 -4.70 -5.92
C TYR A 96 -3.48 -3.83 -5.97
N GLY A 97 -3.80 -3.26 -7.12
CA GLY A 97 -5.03 -2.48 -7.29
C GLY A 97 -6.30 -3.32 -7.05
N ALA A 98 -6.28 -4.59 -7.46
CA ALA A 98 -7.37 -5.52 -7.21
C ALA A 98 -7.48 -5.89 -5.72
N PHE A 99 -6.34 -6.11 -5.05
CA PHE A 99 -6.27 -6.32 -3.61
C PHE A 99 -6.78 -5.11 -2.82
N LEU A 100 -6.40 -3.89 -3.20
CA LEU A 100 -6.90 -2.67 -2.54
C LEU A 100 -8.42 -2.55 -2.65
N ARG A 101 -8.99 -2.85 -3.82
CA ARG A 101 -10.46 -2.86 -3.99
C ARG A 101 -11.12 -3.86 -3.03
N LEU A 102 -10.57 -5.06 -2.93
CA LEU A 102 -11.05 -6.10 -2.00
C LEU A 102 -10.95 -5.63 -0.55
N LEU A 103 -9.81 -5.11 -0.14
CA LEU A 103 -9.57 -4.64 1.23
C LEU A 103 -10.53 -3.48 1.59
N ILE A 104 -10.71 -2.51 0.70
CA ILE A 104 -11.64 -1.40 0.90
C ILE A 104 -13.09 -1.91 1.01
N ALA A 105 -13.50 -2.81 0.11
CA ALA A 105 -14.85 -3.38 0.13
C ALA A 105 -15.16 -4.13 1.42
N GLU A 106 -14.18 -4.82 1.98
CA GLU A 106 -14.34 -5.62 3.19
C GLU A 106 -13.87 -4.92 4.48
N SER A 107 -13.41 -3.66 4.41
CA SER A 107 -12.90 -2.89 5.55
C SER A 107 -13.93 -2.71 6.68
N GLY A 108 -15.20 -2.63 6.37
CA GLY A 108 -16.29 -2.57 7.34
C GLY A 108 -16.53 -3.90 8.05
N HIS A 109 -16.21 -5.02 7.41
CA HIS A 109 -16.35 -6.37 7.99
C HIS A 109 -15.09 -6.81 8.75
N PHE A 110 -13.93 -6.43 8.22
CA PHE A 110 -12.61 -6.73 8.80
C PHE A 110 -11.81 -5.44 9.11
N PRO A 111 -12.27 -4.61 10.06
CA PRO A 111 -11.63 -3.32 10.33
C PRO A 111 -10.17 -3.45 10.79
N HIS A 112 -9.81 -4.54 11.47
CA HIS A 112 -8.44 -4.79 11.91
C HIS A 112 -7.46 -4.98 10.73
N LEU A 113 -7.89 -5.58 9.61
CA LEU A 113 -7.07 -5.73 8.41
C LEU A 113 -6.85 -4.39 7.71
N ALA A 114 -7.87 -3.56 7.63
CA ALA A 114 -7.72 -2.20 7.10
C ALA A 114 -6.78 -1.35 7.98
N GLN A 115 -6.88 -1.48 9.31
CA GLN A 115 -5.96 -0.81 10.24
C GLN A 115 -4.52 -1.32 10.13
N LEU A 116 -4.32 -2.63 9.95
CA LEU A 116 -3.01 -3.22 9.72
C LEU A 116 -2.38 -2.63 8.45
N PHE A 117 -3.13 -2.61 7.36
CA PHE A 117 -2.68 -2.03 6.09
C PHE A 117 -2.26 -0.56 6.25
N ILE A 118 -3.11 0.28 6.86
CA ILE A 118 -2.78 1.71 7.07
C ILE A 118 -1.54 1.87 7.95
N ARG A 119 -1.37 1.04 8.98
CA ARG A 119 -0.20 1.09 9.84
C ARG A 119 1.09 0.79 9.07
N GLN A 120 1.09 -0.23 8.24
CA GLN A 120 2.29 -0.63 7.48
C GLN A 120 2.57 0.32 6.31
N VAL A 121 1.53 0.70 5.54
CA VAL A 121 1.71 1.51 4.31
C VAL A 121 1.95 2.98 4.60
N ILE A 122 1.27 3.54 5.58
CA ILE A 122 1.35 4.98 5.88
C ILE A 122 2.12 5.21 7.18
N GLY A 123 1.83 4.42 8.22
CA GLY A 123 2.36 4.66 9.56
C GLY A 123 3.88 4.47 9.65
N GLU A 124 4.39 3.33 9.23
CA GLU A 124 5.82 3.01 9.32
C GLU A 124 6.65 3.83 8.34
N GLU A 125 6.16 3.98 7.10
CA GLU A 125 6.86 4.80 6.10
C GLU A 125 6.83 6.29 6.43
N SER A 126 5.71 6.81 6.99
CA SER A 126 5.63 8.18 7.47
C SER A 126 6.60 8.44 8.62
N HIS A 127 6.73 7.47 9.53
CA HIS A 127 7.70 7.56 10.63
C HIS A 127 9.14 7.59 10.12
N SER A 128 9.49 6.74 9.17
CA SER A 128 10.82 6.69 8.56
C SER A 128 11.15 7.98 7.80
N LEU A 129 10.20 8.51 7.04
CA LEU A 129 10.36 9.77 6.32
C LEU A 129 10.48 10.97 7.27
N LYS A 130 9.71 10.97 8.35
CA LYS A 130 9.87 11.96 9.44
C LYS A 130 11.29 11.94 10.00
N GLN A 131 11.81 10.77 10.38
CA GLN A 131 13.18 10.63 10.89
C GLN A 131 14.22 11.12 9.88
N TYR A 132 14.02 10.85 8.61
CA TYR A 132 14.87 11.35 7.54
C TYR A 132 14.89 12.88 7.49
N PHE A 133 13.75 13.54 7.58
CA PHE A 133 13.68 15.01 7.68
C PHE A 133 14.35 15.55 8.94
N GLU A 134 14.14 14.92 10.08
CA GLU A 134 14.74 15.31 11.36
C GLU A 134 16.26 15.15 11.38
N SER A 135 16.81 14.20 10.61
CA SER A 135 18.26 14.01 10.47
C SER A 135 18.95 15.05 9.59
N HIS A 136 18.17 15.88 8.87
CA HIS A 136 18.67 16.94 7.98
C HIS A 136 18.06 18.30 8.36
N PRO A 137 18.42 18.88 9.50
CA PRO A 137 17.85 20.14 9.99
C PRO A 137 18.14 21.35 9.07
N ASP A 138 19.16 21.27 8.24
CA ASP A 138 19.51 22.25 7.21
C ASP A 138 18.43 22.40 6.12
N TRP A 139 17.57 21.38 5.95
CA TRP A 139 16.44 21.48 5.02
C TRP A 139 15.27 22.32 5.57
N GLN A 140 15.30 22.68 6.83
CA GLN A 140 14.33 23.57 7.49
C GLN A 140 12.86 23.15 7.31
N ILE A 141 12.59 21.83 7.30
CA ILE A 141 11.22 21.30 7.25
C ILE A 141 10.51 21.71 8.54
N ARG A 142 9.47 22.55 8.42
CA ARG A 142 8.78 23.14 9.56
C ARG A 142 8.08 22.11 10.46
N ASP A 143 7.44 21.12 9.85
CA ASP A 143 6.74 20.03 10.52
C ASP A 143 7.06 18.71 9.79
N PRO A 144 8.14 18.02 10.18
CA PRO A 144 8.57 16.77 9.57
C PRO A 144 7.49 15.69 9.55
N GLU A 145 6.70 15.57 10.61
CA GLU A 145 5.67 14.55 10.75
C GLU A 145 4.52 14.79 9.77
N LEU A 146 3.97 16.01 9.78
CA LEU A 146 2.87 16.36 8.88
C LEU A 146 3.31 16.38 7.42
N THR A 147 4.53 16.83 7.14
CA THR A 147 5.10 16.83 5.77
C THR A 147 5.25 15.42 5.23
N ALA A 148 5.77 14.49 6.04
CA ALA A 148 5.88 13.07 5.68
C ALA A 148 4.49 12.46 5.39
N TYR A 149 3.53 12.73 6.28
CA TYR A 149 2.16 12.26 6.11
C TYR A 149 1.51 12.79 4.82
N ILE A 150 1.63 14.10 4.54
CA ILE A 150 1.08 14.73 3.32
C ILE A 150 1.72 14.12 2.07
N PHE A 151 3.03 13.95 2.06
CA PHE A 151 3.77 13.38 0.93
C PHE A 151 3.25 11.98 0.57
N LEU A 152 3.23 11.08 1.54
CA LEU A 152 2.76 9.70 1.35
C LEU A 152 1.25 9.61 1.04
N SER A 153 0.44 10.43 1.71
CA SER A 153 -1.00 10.46 1.46
C SER A 153 -1.35 10.98 0.07
N SER A 154 -0.57 11.92 -0.47
CA SER A 154 -0.77 12.42 -1.83
C SER A 154 -0.53 11.33 -2.87
N MET A 155 0.52 10.53 -2.70
CA MET A 155 0.80 9.38 -3.57
C MET A 155 -0.27 8.30 -3.42
N SER A 156 -0.69 7.99 -2.19
CA SER A 156 -1.76 7.02 -1.92
C SER A 156 -3.09 7.44 -2.55
N SER A 157 -3.43 8.73 -2.47
CA SER A 157 -4.63 9.30 -3.12
C SER A 157 -4.54 9.22 -4.65
N PHE A 158 -3.37 9.46 -5.22
CA PHE A 158 -3.14 9.31 -6.66
C PHE A 158 -3.44 7.87 -7.10
N ILE A 159 -2.91 6.89 -6.39
CA ILE A 159 -3.18 5.46 -6.67
C ILE A 159 -4.66 5.15 -6.52
N LEU A 160 -5.27 5.57 -5.43
CA LEU A 160 -6.69 5.34 -5.19
C LEU A 160 -7.55 5.87 -6.36
N PHE A 161 -7.31 7.10 -6.79
CA PHE A 161 -8.11 7.70 -7.85
C PHE A 161 -7.77 7.16 -9.24
N GLN A 162 -6.50 6.95 -9.55
CA GLN A 162 -6.08 6.53 -10.89
C GLN A 162 -6.27 5.03 -11.14
N GLU A 163 -5.85 4.18 -10.19
CA GLU A 163 -5.81 2.74 -10.39
C GLU A 163 -7.01 2.02 -9.76
N VAL A 164 -7.35 2.34 -8.51
CA VAL A 164 -8.43 1.63 -7.80
C VAL A 164 -9.80 2.07 -8.33
N MET A 165 -10.00 3.37 -8.48
CA MET A 165 -11.25 3.96 -9.00
C MET A 165 -11.26 4.17 -10.52
N GLN A 166 -10.18 3.78 -11.22
CA GLN A 166 -10.06 3.86 -12.69
C GLN A 166 -10.23 5.29 -13.25
N GLY A 167 -9.78 6.30 -12.51
CA GLY A 167 -9.96 7.71 -12.80
C GLY A 167 -9.08 8.28 -13.91
N LYS A 168 -8.16 7.49 -14.51
CA LYS A 168 -7.22 7.94 -15.55
C LYS A 168 -7.89 8.66 -16.75
N SER A 169 -9.08 8.23 -17.12
CA SER A 169 -9.83 8.85 -18.22
C SER A 169 -10.44 10.20 -17.86
N ILE A 170 -10.54 10.54 -16.58
CA ILE A 170 -11.18 11.76 -16.06
C ILE A 170 -10.10 12.76 -15.63
N LEU A 171 -9.09 12.29 -14.91
CA LEU A 171 -7.96 13.06 -14.39
C LEU A 171 -6.66 12.41 -14.84
N SER A 172 -6.20 12.73 -16.04
CA SER A 172 -4.93 12.23 -16.56
C SER A 172 -3.78 13.06 -15.98
N ILE A 173 -3.16 12.54 -14.92
CA ILE A 173 -1.98 13.12 -14.29
C ILE A 173 -0.82 12.16 -14.51
N GLU A 174 0.25 12.63 -15.13
CA GLU A 174 1.48 11.86 -15.32
C GLU A 174 2.20 11.69 -13.97
N GLN A 175 2.71 10.48 -13.69
CA GLN A 175 3.39 10.13 -12.43
C GLN A 175 4.58 11.06 -12.16
N ASP A 176 5.44 11.27 -13.16
CA ASP A 176 6.64 12.11 -13.02
C ASP A 176 6.27 13.55 -12.66
N ARG A 177 5.21 14.08 -13.27
CA ARG A 177 4.72 15.42 -12.95
C ARG A 177 4.21 15.52 -11.50
N LEU A 178 3.55 14.47 -10.99
CA LEU A 178 3.13 14.42 -9.59
C LEU A 178 4.35 14.41 -8.68
N ILE A 179 5.32 13.55 -8.97
CA ILE A 179 6.55 13.40 -8.17
C ILE A 179 7.30 14.74 -8.13
N ASP A 180 7.55 15.35 -9.29
CA ASP A 180 8.23 16.65 -9.38
C ASP A 180 7.55 17.68 -8.48
N GLN A 181 6.24 17.81 -8.61
CA GLN A 181 5.48 18.80 -7.84
C GLN A 181 5.49 18.52 -6.34
N LEU A 182 5.41 17.24 -5.93
CA LEU A 182 5.49 16.88 -4.51
C LEU A 182 6.86 17.17 -3.91
N VAL A 183 7.93 16.85 -4.63
CA VAL A 183 9.31 17.15 -4.22
C VAL A 183 9.52 18.65 -4.09
N ASP A 184 9.08 19.41 -5.09
CA ASP A 184 9.17 20.88 -5.08
C ASP A 184 8.38 21.49 -3.91
N LEU A 185 7.17 21.01 -3.62
CA LEU A 185 6.37 21.49 -2.50
C LEU A 185 7.05 21.23 -1.14
N VAL A 186 7.65 20.08 -0.95
CA VAL A 186 8.39 19.75 0.28
C VAL A 186 9.60 20.69 0.42
N LEU A 187 10.39 20.86 -0.64
CA LEU A 187 11.62 21.64 -0.59
C LEU A 187 11.38 23.17 -0.62
N SER A 188 10.31 23.63 -1.25
CA SER A 188 9.96 25.06 -1.29
C SER A 188 9.40 25.55 0.05
N ASN A 189 8.64 24.72 0.78
CA ASN A 189 8.16 25.03 2.11
C ASN A 189 9.28 25.17 3.16
N SER A 190 10.46 24.61 2.88
CA SER A 190 11.65 24.80 3.69
C SER A 190 12.22 26.23 3.62
N ALA A 191 11.93 26.96 2.54
CA ALA A 191 12.49 28.31 2.27
C ALA A 191 11.53 29.48 2.59
N VAL A 192 10.26 29.23 2.92
CA VAL A 192 9.31 30.28 3.26
C VAL A 192 9.54 30.77 4.69
N GLN A 193 10.38 31.78 4.85
CA GLN A 193 10.36 32.62 6.04
C GLN A 193 8.94 33.15 6.24
N VAL A 194 8.32 32.73 7.33
CA VAL A 194 7.05 33.29 7.78
C VAL A 194 7.22 34.81 7.86
N LEU A 195 6.52 35.54 6.98
CA LEU A 195 6.19 36.93 7.24
C LEU A 195 5.42 36.91 8.57
N SER A 196 6.13 37.24 9.65
CA SER A 196 5.51 37.47 10.96
C SER A 196 4.41 38.51 10.77
N PRO A 197 3.19 38.29 11.25
CA PRO A 197 2.18 39.33 11.21
C PRO A 197 2.66 40.52 12.05
N PRO A 198 2.32 41.73 11.67
CA PRO A 198 2.70 42.98 12.36
C PRO A 198 2.15 43.06 13.77
#